data_63a0cca73fc262d8776fcd16037fb92c
#
_entry.id   63a0cca73fc262d8776fcd16037fb92c
#
_cell.length_a   1.000
_cell.length_b   1.000
_cell.length_c   1.000
_cell.angle_alpha   90.00
_cell.angle_beta   90.00
_cell.angle_gamma   90.00
#
_symmetry.space_group_name_H-M   'P 1'
#
loop_
_entity.id
_entity.type
_entity.pdbx_description
1 polymer ?
#
loop_
_entity_poly.entity_id
_entity_poly.type
_entity_poly.pdbx_seq_one_letter_code
_entity_poly.pdbx_strand_id
1 'polypeptide(L)'
;IGGPRFAYPYVKACLESGRSVCTSNKEMVATYGAELLALAKEHDCAFLFEASVGGGTPIITPMHQCLAANVITEVEGIVNGTTNFMLTKMVREGLGFEDALQIAQELGYAETKDPSDDVDGRDACRKIAILSSMVCGHQIYPQNIPTRGIRAITAADVSSAEKLGCVIKLIA
;
A
#
# COMPACT_ATOMS: atom_id res chain seq x y z
N ILE A 1 10.87 -10.15 8.31
CA ILE A 1 10.08 -11.40 8.34
C ILE A 1 8.87 -11.17 7.44
N GLY A 2 8.80 -11.91 6.31
CA GLY A 2 7.72 -11.77 5.34
C GLY A 2 6.43 -12.46 5.77
N GLY A 3 5.29 -11.89 5.33
CA GLY A 3 3.95 -12.42 5.54
C GLY A 3 3.38 -12.26 6.96
N PRO A 4 2.05 -12.12 7.07
CA PRO A 4 1.40 -11.91 8.36
C PRO A 4 1.50 -13.13 9.27
N ARG A 5 1.45 -14.34 8.71
CA ARG A 5 1.49 -15.60 9.47
C ARG A 5 2.73 -15.75 10.35
N PHE A 6 3.90 -15.31 9.84
CA PHE A 6 5.15 -15.46 10.56
C PHE A 6 5.46 -14.26 11.47
N ALA A 7 5.13 -13.05 11.05
CA ALA A 7 5.44 -11.84 11.82
C ALA A 7 4.51 -11.64 13.01
N TYR A 8 3.21 -11.90 12.86
CA TYR A 8 2.20 -11.63 13.85
C TYR A 8 2.47 -12.28 15.24
N PRO A 9 2.78 -13.58 15.37
CA PRO A 9 3.01 -14.18 16.69
C PRO A 9 4.17 -13.52 17.46
N TYR A 10 5.24 -13.16 16.76
CA TYR A 10 6.39 -12.50 17.38
C TYR A 10 6.07 -11.08 17.83
N VAL A 11 5.39 -10.32 16.97
CA VAL A 11 4.98 -8.94 17.30
C VAL A 11 4.01 -8.95 18.48
N LYS A 12 3.02 -9.84 18.46
CA LYS A 12 2.07 -10.02 19.56
C LYS A 12 2.77 -10.32 20.87
N ALA A 13 3.66 -11.31 20.90
CA ALA A 13 4.42 -11.68 22.11
C ALA A 13 5.31 -10.54 22.64
N CYS A 14 5.90 -9.73 21.75
CA CYS A 14 6.65 -8.54 22.14
C CYS A 14 5.74 -7.52 22.84
N LEU A 15 4.60 -7.18 22.24
CA LEU A 15 3.66 -6.23 22.82
C LEU A 15 3.08 -6.71 24.15
N GLU A 16 2.66 -7.98 24.24
CA GLU A 16 2.19 -8.62 25.49
C GLU A 16 3.24 -8.59 26.61
N SER A 17 4.53 -8.54 26.25
CA SER A 17 5.63 -8.39 27.22
C SER A 17 6.00 -6.93 27.52
N GLY A 18 5.21 -5.95 27.08
CA GLY A 18 5.46 -4.51 27.27
C GLY A 18 6.61 -3.95 26.43
N ARG A 19 6.97 -4.62 25.33
CA ARG A 19 8.05 -4.18 24.44
C ARG A 19 7.48 -3.48 23.21
N SER A 20 7.93 -2.27 22.96
CA SER A 20 7.58 -1.52 21.76
C SER A 20 8.10 -2.20 20.49
N VAL A 21 7.32 -2.13 19.42
CA VAL A 21 7.63 -2.74 18.13
C VAL A 21 7.56 -1.70 17.02
N CYS A 22 8.55 -1.74 16.11
CA CYS A 22 8.51 -1.01 14.84
C CYS A 22 8.51 -2.01 13.68
N THR A 23 7.63 -1.81 12.70
CA THR A 23 7.47 -2.75 11.58
C THR A 23 7.19 -2.03 10.26
N SER A 24 7.62 -2.63 9.15
CA SER A 24 7.23 -2.26 7.78
C SER A 24 6.28 -3.28 7.13
N ASN A 25 5.83 -4.29 7.89
CA ASN A 25 5.01 -5.37 7.34
C ASN A 25 3.56 -4.91 7.12
N LYS A 26 3.29 -4.39 5.92
CA LYS A 26 1.96 -3.87 5.55
C LYS A 26 0.84 -4.90 5.62
N GLU A 27 1.13 -6.16 5.28
CA GLU A 27 0.12 -7.24 5.33
C GLU A 27 -0.35 -7.50 6.77
N MET A 28 0.59 -7.55 7.71
CA MET A 28 0.29 -7.73 9.11
C MET A 28 -0.49 -6.54 9.67
N VAL A 29 -0.06 -5.31 9.35
CA VAL A 29 -0.76 -4.09 9.80
C VAL A 29 -2.16 -4.00 9.20
N ALA A 30 -2.33 -4.27 7.90
CA ALA A 30 -3.63 -4.25 7.24
C ALA A 30 -4.60 -5.34 7.77
N THR A 31 -4.07 -6.42 8.35
CA THR A 31 -4.90 -7.55 8.84
C THR A 31 -5.15 -7.48 10.35
N TYR A 32 -4.13 -7.12 11.13
CA TYR A 32 -4.14 -7.20 12.59
C TYR A 32 -3.85 -5.86 13.28
N GLY A 33 -3.81 -4.75 12.54
CA GLY A 33 -3.39 -3.45 13.05
C GLY A 33 -4.19 -2.98 14.28
N ALA A 34 -5.52 -3.10 14.24
CA ALA A 34 -6.37 -2.70 15.36
C ALA A 34 -6.10 -3.54 16.63
N GLU A 35 -5.94 -4.87 16.48
CA GLU A 35 -5.61 -5.75 17.60
C GLU A 35 -4.24 -5.41 18.21
N LEU A 36 -3.22 -5.22 17.35
CA LEU A 36 -1.86 -4.91 17.80
C LEU A 36 -1.76 -3.52 18.46
N LEU A 37 -2.53 -2.54 17.97
CA LEU A 37 -2.64 -1.22 18.61
C LEU A 37 -3.34 -1.30 19.97
N ALA A 38 -4.38 -2.12 20.09
CA ALA A 38 -5.06 -2.35 21.37
C ALA A 38 -4.12 -3.00 22.40
N LEU A 39 -3.37 -4.03 22.01
CA LEU A 39 -2.36 -4.68 22.84
C LEU A 39 -1.25 -3.71 23.26
N ALA A 40 -0.74 -2.91 22.34
CA ALA A 40 0.27 -1.90 22.66
C ALA A 40 -0.23 -0.91 23.72
N LYS A 41 -1.48 -0.46 23.57
CA LYS A 41 -2.12 0.44 24.55
C LYS A 41 -2.32 -0.25 25.91
N GLU A 42 -2.77 -1.51 25.94
CA GLU A 42 -3.00 -2.28 27.17
C GLU A 42 -1.70 -2.49 27.97
N HIS A 43 -0.58 -2.70 27.28
CA HIS A 43 0.73 -2.96 27.89
C HIS A 43 1.66 -1.74 27.96
N ASP A 44 1.11 -0.51 27.77
CA ASP A 44 1.84 0.76 27.82
C ASP A 44 3.12 0.77 26.97
N CYS A 45 3.03 0.25 25.75
CA CYS A 45 4.12 0.22 24.78
C CYS A 45 3.69 0.74 23.42
N ALA A 46 4.63 0.96 22.49
CA ALA A 46 4.36 1.52 21.17
C ALA A 46 4.34 0.45 20.07
N PHE A 47 3.38 0.56 19.16
CA PHE A 47 3.37 -0.16 17.90
C PHE A 47 3.48 0.84 16.73
N LEU A 48 4.65 0.88 16.08
CA LEU A 48 5.00 1.85 15.05
C LEU A 48 5.10 1.17 13.69
N PHE A 49 4.47 1.75 12.66
CA PHE A 49 4.39 1.11 11.35
C PHE A 49 4.45 2.10 10.17
N GLU A 50 5.18 3.22 10.33
CA GLU A 50 5.32 4.28 9.31
C GLU A 50 5.68 3.70 7.92
N ALA A 51 6.72 2.84 7.87
CA ALA A 51 7.23 2.27 6.63
C ALA A 51 6.30 1.22 5.97
N SER A 52 5.15 0.92 6.58
CA SER A 52 4.18 -0.02 6.00
C SER A 52 3.39 0.56 4.82
N VAL A 53 3.34 1.88 4.68
CA VAL A 53 2.66 2.57 3.57
C VAL A 53 3.65 3.28 2.64
N GLY A 54 4.31 4.32 3.12
CA GLY A 54 5.15 5.20 2.30
C GLY A 54 6.62 4.78 2.21
N GLY A 55 7.04 3.69 2.87
CA GLY A 55 8.45 3.35 2.99
C GLY A 55 9.21 4.47 3.69
N GLY A 56 10.10 5.15 2.97
CA GLY A 56 10.83 6.32 3.48
C GLY A 56 10.04 7.64 3.43
N THR A 57 8.86 7.66 2.81
CA THR A 57 8.00 8.84 2.75
C THR A 57 7.03 8.83 3.94
N PRO A 58 7.12 9.81 4.86
CA PRO A 58 6.25 9.84 6.03
C PRO A 58 4.81 10.21 5.62
N ILE A 59 3.84 9.44 6.09
CA ILE A 59 2.41 9.72 5.91
C ILE A 59 1.61 9.43 7.20
N ILE A 60 1.92 8.34 7.89
CA ILE A 60 1.19 7.90 9.09
C ILE A 60 1.41 8.88 10.24
N THR A 61 2.65 9.23 10.52
CA THR A 61 2.99 10.21 11.56
C THR A 61 2.40 11.59 11.27
N PRO A 62 2.50 12.16 10.05
CA PRO A 62 1.81 13.41 9.71
C PRO A 62 0.30 13.35 9.88
N MET A 63 -0.36 12.28 9.47
CA MET A 63 -1.81 12.12 9.65
C MET A 63 -2.18 12.11 11.14
N HIS A 64 -1.43 11.38 11.96
CA HIS A 64 -1.71 11.24 13.38
C HIS A 64 -1.37 12.48 14.20
N GLN A 65 -0.26 13.17 13.91
CA GLN A 65 0.24 14.28 14.71
C GLN A 65 -0.12 15.64 14.13
N CYS A 66 0.15 15.86 12.84
CA CYS A 66 -0.04 17.17 12.22
C CYS A 66 -1.51 17.46 11.88
N LEU A 67 -2.28 16.43 11.55
CA LEU A 67 -3.68 16.53 11.16
C LEU A 67 -4.64 16.08 12.27
N ALA A 68 -4.17 15.86 13.49
CA ALA A 68 -4.98 15.35 14.61
C ALA A 68 -6.23 16.20 14.95
N ALA A 69 -6.20 17.51 14.68
CA ALA A 69 -7.34 18.42 14.89
C ALA A 69 -8.25 18.54 13.66
N ASN A 70 -7.92 17.89 12.54
CA ASN A 70 -8.66 17.98 11.30
C ASN A 70 -9.61 16.78 11.14
N VAL A 71 -10.71 17.01 10.41
CA VAL A 71 -11.56 15.93 9.89
C VAL A 71 -11.07 15.59 8.49
N ILE A 72 -10.46 14.44 8.34
CA ILE A 72 -10.03 13.93 7.03
C ILE A 72 -11.24 13.30 6.35
N THR A 73 -11.63 13.85 5.22
CA THR A 73 -12.82 13.40 4.46
C THR A 73 -12.47 12.46 3.33
N GLU A 74 -11.23 12.51 2.86
CA GLU A 74 -10.75 11.71 1.71
C GLU A 74 -9.26 11.44 1.83
N VAL A 75 -8.85 10.24 1.39
CA VAL A 75 -7.46 9.87 1.20
C VAL A 75 -7.33 9.27 -0.18
N GLU A 76 -6.58 9.95 -1.05
CA GLU A 76 -6.37 9.53 -2.43
C GLU A 76 -4.90 9.64 -2.80
N GLY A 77 -4.38 8.68 -3.57
CA GLY A 77 -3.00 8.78 -4.02
C GLY A 77 -2.49 7.62 -4.87
N ILE A 78 -1.34 7.88 -5.50
CA ILE A 78 -0.56 6.85 -6.18
C ILE A 78 0.41 6.27 -5.17
N VAL A 79 0.07 5.09 -4.64
CA VAL A 79 0.81 4.47 -3.53
C VAL A 79 1.66 3.25 -3.94
N ASN A 80 1.72 2.95 -5.24
CA ASN A 80 2.54 1.88 -5.79
C ASN A 80 3.47 2.38 -6.88
N GLY A 81 4.79 2.32 -6.65
CA GLY A 81 5.82 2.82 -7.55
C GLY A 81 5.96 1.98 -8.82
N THR A 82 5.85 0.65 -8.72
CA THR A 82 5.98 -0.29 -9.83
C THR A 82 4.93 -0.02 -10.90
N THR A 83 3.66 0.01 -10.52
CA THR A 83 2.56 0.26 -11.47
C THR A 83 2.61 1.68 -12.04
N ASN A 84 3.01 2.68 -11.25
CA ASN A 84 3.17 4.03 -11.77
C ASN A 84 4.32 4.13 -12.79
N PHE A 85 5.42 3.41 -12.57
CA PHE A 85 6.51 3.28 -13.52
C PHE A 85 6.03 2.63 -14.83
N MET A 86 5.37 1.46 -14.73
CA MET A 86 4.87 0.73 -15.89
C MET A 86 3.89 1.58 -16.72
N LEU A 87 2.88 2.15 -16.09
CA LEU A 87 1.90 3.02 -16.78
C LEU A 87 2.57 4.24 -17.42
N THR A 88 3.59 4.80 -16.79
CA THR A 88 4.36 5.91 -17.37
C THR A 88 5.10 5.48 -18.63
N LYS A 89 5.70 4.29 -18.64
CA LYS A 89 6.35 3.71 -19.81
C LYS A 89 5.35 3.45 -20.95
N MET A 90 4.20 2.85 -20.62
CA MET A 90 3.13 2.60 -21.58
C MET A 90 2.63 3.89 -22.24
N VAL A 91 2.43 4.95 -21.45
CA VAL A 91 1.95 6.26 -21.93
C VAL A 91 3.03 6.98 -22.74
N ARG A 92 4.27 7.08 -22.24
CA ARG A 92 5.30 7.93 -22.89
C ARG A 92 6.02 7.25 -24.05
N GLU A 93 6.17 5.94 -23.99
CA GLU A 93 6.96 5.18 -24.97
C GLU A 93 6.09 4.27 -25.85
N GLY A 94 4.77 4.25 -25.62
CA GLY A 94 3.82 3.43 -26.38
C GLY A 94 3.99 1.92 -26.17
N LEU A 95 4.62 1.51 -25.06
CA LEU A 95 4.89 0.09 -24.77
C LEU A 95 3.61 -0.66 -24.40
N GLY A 96 3.60 -1.96 -24.71
CA GLY A 96 2.62 -2.89 -24.18
C GLY A 96 2.85 -3.18 -22.69
N PHE A 97 1.84 -3.79 -22.06
CA PHE A 97 1.94 -4.17 -20.63
C PHE A 97 3.11 -5.10 -20.35
N GLU A 98 3.30 -6.14 -21.17
CA GLU A 98 4.36 -7.15 -20.97
C GLU A 98 5.76 -6.53 -21.12
N ASP A 99 5.96 -5.66 -22.11
CA ASP A 99 7.25 -4.97 -22.32
C ASP A 99 7.56 -4.03 -21.15
N ALA A 100 6.57 -3.28 -20.68
CA ALA A 100 6.71 -2.40 -19.53
C ALA A 100 7.00 -3.19 -18.23
N LEU A 101 6.39 -4.38 -18.07
CA LEU A 101 6.65 -5.28 -16.95
C LEU A 101 8.08 -5.84 -16.99
N GLN A 102 8.52 -6.29 -18.16
CA GLN A 102 9.89 -6.80 -18.33
C GLN A 102 10.92 -5.74 -17.93
N ILE A 103 10.76 -4.52 -18.42
CA ILE A 103 11.66 -3.40 -18.05
C ILE A 103 11.61 -3.12 -16.55
N ALA A 104 10.42 -3.15 -15.95
CA ALA A 104 10.27 -2.95 -14.51
C ALA A 104 11.01 -4.05 -13.69
N GLN A 105 10.98 -5.28 -14.16
CA GLN A 105 11.70 -6.40 -13.55
C GLN A 105 13.21 -6.27 -13.72
N GLU A 106 13.69 -5.93 -14.92
CA GLU A 106 15.13 -5.72 -15.22
C GLU A 106 15.73 -4.59 -14.37
N LEU A 107 14.96 -3.55 -14.11
CA LEU A 107 15.38 -2.43 -13.27
C LEU A 107 15.14 -2.63 -11.76
N GLY A 108 14.56 -3.77 -11.37
CA GLY A 108 14.30 -4.11 -9.97
C GLY A 108 13.09 -3.38 -9.35
N TYR A 109 12.19 -2.81 -10.14
CA TYR A 109 10.93 -2.24 -9.65
C TYR A 109 9.88 -3.32 -9.38
N ALA A 110 9.84 -4.37 -10.18
CA ALA A 110 8.91 -5.48 -10.04
C ALA A 110 9.65 -6.77 -9.69
N GLU A 111 9.03 -7.63 -8.90
CA GLU A 111 9.56 -8.97 -8.64
C GLU A 111 9.56 -9.83 -9.91
N THR A 112 10.66 -10.52 -10.17
CA THR A 112 10.82 -11.38 -11.35
C THR A 112 9.98 -12.65 -11.26
N LYS A 113 9.76 -13.15 -10.04
CA LYS A 113 9.04 -14.41 -9.79
C LYS A 113 7.53 -14.23 -9.82
N ASP A 114 7.01 -13.23 -9.13
CA ASP A 114 5.56 -12.98 -9.05
C ASP A 114 5.28 -11.48 -8.83
N PRO A 115 4.98 -10.72 -9.89
CA PRO A 115 4.64 -9.30 -9.80
C PRO A 115 3.19 -9.03 -9.39
N SER A 116 2.39 -10.07 -9.11
CA SER A 116 0.94 -9.97 -8.90
C SER A 116 0.55 -9.01 -7.78
N ASP A 117 1.37 -8.89 -6.74
CA ASP A 117 1.08 -8.00 -5.62
C ASP A 117 0.97 -6.53 -6.07
N ASP A 118 1.85 -6.14 -7.00
CA ASP A 118 1.84 -4.80 -7.59
C ASP A 118 0.77 -4.67 -8.69
N VAL A 119 0.88 -5.50 -9.72
CA VAL A 119 0.10 -5.30 -10.96
C VAL A 119 -1.39 -5.63 -10.82
N ASP A 120 -1.78 -6.44 -9.83
CA ASP A 120 -3.19 -6.71 -9.49
C ASP A 120 -3.75 -5.69 -8.47
N GLY A 121 -2.93 -4.73 -8.00
CA GLY A 121 -3.33 -3.66 -7.09
C GLY A 121 -3.40 -4.07 -5.61
N ARG A 122 -2.92 -5.26 -5.24
CA ARG A 122 -3.01 -5.78 -3.86
C ARG A 122 -2.16 -4.97 -2.88
N ASP A 123 -0.95 -4.55 -3.30
CA ASP A 123 -0.09 -3.66 -2.51
C ASP A 123 -0.79 -2.33 -2.22
N ALA A 124 -1.34 -1.68 -3.26
CA ALA A 124 -2.08 -0.42 -3.12
C ALA A 124 -3.32 -0.59 -2.22
N CYS A 125 -4.05 -1.70 -2.38
CA CYS A 125 -5.20 -2.04 -1.55
C CYS A 125 -4.85 -2.15 -0.06
N ARG A 126 -3.75 -2.82 0.29
CA ARG A 126 -3.32 -2.91 1.70
C ARG A 126 -2.93 -1.56 2.28
N LYS A 127 -2.26 -0.72 1.49
CA LYS A 127 -1.86 0.63 1.91
C LYS A 127 -3.05 1.52 2.17
N ILE A 128 -4.03 1.55 1.26
CA ILE A 128 -5.23 2.36 1.47
C ILE A 128 -6.08 1.81 2.62
N ALA A 129 -6.12 0.48 2.84
CA ALA A 129 -6.78 -0.13 3.98
C ALA A 129 -6.20 0.38 5.31
N ILE A 130 -4.87 0.48 5.42
CA ILE A 130 -4.19 1.02 6.59
C ILE A 130 -4.56 2.49 6.81
N LEU A 131 -4.42 3.32 5.78
CA LEU A 131 -4.72 4.76 5.87
C LEU A 131 -6.19 5.01 6.21
N SER A 132 -7.11 4.31 5.54
CA SER A 132 -8.55 4.41 5.83
C SER A 132 -8.89 3.94 7.24
N SER A 133 -8.25 2.88 7.75
CA SER A 133 -8.44 2.42 9.13
C SER A 133 -8.06 3.51 10.14
N MET A 134 -6.99 4.24 9.88
CA MET A 134 -6.55 5.36 10.73
C MET A 134 -7.55 6.51 10.72
N VAL A 135 -8.06 6.88 9.54
CA VAL A 135 -9.05 7.96 9.39
C VAL A 135 -10.38 7.60 10.03
N CYS A 136 -10.85 6.37 9.82
CA CYS A 136 -12.15 5.91 10.32
C CYS A 136 -12.11 5.51 11.81
N GLY A 137 -10.93 5.34 12.41
CA GLY A 137 -10.79 4.88 13.80
C GLY A 137 -11.20 3.43 14.05
N HIS A 138 -11.38 2.63 13.00
CA HIS A 138 -11.65 1.20 13.08
C HIS A 138 -11.00 0.45 11.91
N GLN A 139 -10.77 -0.86 12.09
CA GLN A 139 -10.11 -1.69 11.07
C GLN A 139 -10.95 -1.81 9.80
N ILE A 140 -10.38 -1.38 8.69
CA ILE A 140 -10.86 -1.64 7.33
C ILE A 140 -9.99 -2.74 6.74
N TYR A 141 -10.61 -3.83 6.32
CA TYR A 141 -9.89 -4.99 5.81
C TYR A 141 -9.72 -4.92 4.29
N PRO A 142 -8.55 -5.29 3.75
CA PRO A 142 -8.29 -5.28 2.29
C PRO A 142 -9.33 -6.06 1.47
N GLN A 143 -9.84 -7.19 2.00
CA GLN A 143 -10.85 -7.98 1.31
C GLN A 143 -12.20 -7.28 1.12
N ASN A 144 -12.45 -6.20 1.85
CA ASN A 144 -13.67 -5.39 1.73
C ASN A 144 -13.52 -4.21 0.77
N ILE A 145 -12.33 -4.02 0.19
CA ILE A 145 -12.02 -2.92 -0.73
C ILE A 145 -12.05 -3.46 -2.17
N PRO A 146 -12.95 -2.96 -3.03
CA PRO A 146 -12.93 -3.30 -4.45
C PRO A 146 -11.58 -2.92 -5.05
N THR A 147 -10.87 -3.91 -5.59
CA THR A 147 -9.52 -3.72 -6.09
C THR A 147 -9.42 -4.13 -7.55
N ARG A 148 -8.85 -3.26 -8.37
CA ARG A 148 -8.58 -3.53 -9.78
C ARG A 148 -7.15 -3.12 -10.12
N GLY A 149 -6.38 -4.07 -10.65
CA GLY A 149 -5.01 -3.82 -11.10
C GLY A 149 -4.93 -3.25 -12.52
N ILE A 150 -3.71 -3.27 -13.06
CA ILE A 150 -3.40 -2.64 -14.36
C ILE A 150 -3.24 -3.65 -15.52
N ARG A 151 -3.35 -4.97 -15.26
CA ARG A 151 -3.11 -6.00 -16.30
C ARG A 151 -3.99 -5.85 -17.55
N ALA A 152 -5.22 -5.36 -17.38
CA ALA A 152 -6.17 -5.20 -18.46
C ALA A 152 -6.00 -3.90 -19.26
N ILE A 153 -5.04 -3.03 -18.87
CA ILE A 153 -4.80 -1.76 -19.57
C ILE A 153 -4.06 -2.04 -20.88
N THR A 154 -4.66 -1.60 -21.98
CA THR A 154 -4.14 -1.80 -23.33
C THR A 154 -3.59 -0.49 -23.91
N ALA A 155 -2.84 -0.60 -25.01
CA ALA A 155 -2.40 0.58 -25.78
C ALA A 155 -3.59 1.39 -26.32
N ALA A 156 -4.72 0.72 -26.62
CA ALA A 156 -5.94 1.41 -27.06
C ALA A 156 -6.57 2.25 -25.94
N ASP A 157 -6.52 1.75 -24.68
CA ASP A 157 -6.97 2.53 -23.52
C ASP A 157 -6.10 3.76 -23.30
N VAL A 158 -4.78 3.61 -23.42
CA VAL A 158 -3.82 4.72 -23.31
C VAL A 158 -4.10 5.77 -24.38
N SER A 159 -4.24 5.36 -25.66
CA SER A 159 -4.55 6.27 -26.77
C SER A 159 -5.91 6.98 -26.60
N SER A 160 -6.89 6.27 -26.04
CA SER A 160 -8.20 6.85 -25.76
C SER A 160 -8.15 7.91 -24.66
N ALA A 161 -7.38 7.64 -23.59
CA ALA A 161 -7.16 8.59 -22.52
C ALA A 161 -6.45 9.86 -23.03
N GLU A 162 -5.40 9.71 -23.84
CA GLU A 162 -4.68 10.85 -24.44
C GLU A 162 -5.59 11.75 -25.27
N LYS A 163 -6.49 11.16 -26.09
CA LYS A 163 -7.46 11.93 -26.89
C LYS A 163 -8.43 12.73 -26.01
N LEU A 164 -8.66 12.29 -24.79
CA LEU A 164 -9.49 12.99 -23.80
C LEU A 164 -8.66 13.97 -22.94
N GLY A 165 -7.37 14.15 -23.21
CA GLY A 165 -6.48 14.97 -22.39
C GLY A 165 -6.21 14.39 -20.99
N CYS A 166 -6.36 13.06 -20.84
CA CYS A 166 -6.20 12.34 -19.59
C CYS A 166 -4.99 11.42 -19.62
N VAL A 167 -4.55 10.98 -18.44
CA VAL A 167 -3.55 9.92 -18.25
C VAL A 167 -4.12 8.82 -17.38
N ILE A 168 -3.67 7.57 -17.61
CA ILE A 168 -4.09 6.44 -16.79
C ILE A 168 -3.13 6.29 -15.62
N LYS A 169 -3.68 6.17 -14.39
CA LYS A 169 -2.93 5.91 -13.14
C LYS A 169 -3.67 4.89 -12.30
N LEU A 170 -2.91 4.12 -11.49
CA LEU A 170 -3.47 3.32 -10.42
C LEU A 170 -3.61 4.21 -9.19
N ILE A 171 -4.84 4.53 -8.85
CA ILE A 171 -5.19 5.39 -7.72
C ILE A 171 -5.82 4.53 -6.62
N ALA A 172 -5.44 4.77 -5.40
CA ALA A 172 -6.00 4.13 -4.22
C ALA A 172 -6.62 5.20 -3.30
#